data_457fc3d6556ed9c53dd320e95595364a
#
_entry.id   457fc3d6556ed9c53dd320e95595364a
#
_cell.length_a   1.000
_cell.length_b   1.000
_cell.length_c   1.000
_cell.angle_alpha   90.00
_cell.angle_beta   90.00
_cell.angle_gamma   90.00
#
_symmetry.space_group_name_H-M   'P 1'
#
loop_
_entity.id
_entity.type
_entity.pdbx_description
1 polymer ?
#
loop_
_entity_poly.entity_id
_entity_poly.type
_entity_poly.pdbx_seq_one_letter_code
_entity_poly.pdbx_strand_id
1 'polypeptide(L)'
;MRGLLWWMVAVPLSPVMLPLALHALRTTVRLPVARGPEEGVAGIERTGRPLRLLVLGESTAVGVGVDQLEDGLAAQLARCLSERFARTVRWKTCGESGIRLAGALERLLPDVREEEPADIVLLVLGVNDTMGLCGKRRWQEGLARLIDGCADEGARVVLAGVPPIQHFRALPWLLRNVFGWRASLLDRWARQVAERKQALHLPVRLLFEPRFLARDGYHPSSAGYRHWAEGLADQYLAALDSQQAEGSRPENEKAGIQAGPRVRL
;
A
#
# COMPACT_ATOMS: atom_id res chain seq x y z
N MET A 1 6.74 22.17 -7.40
CA MET A 1 5.78 22.74 -8.38
C MET A 1 4.42 22.02 -8.38
N ARG A 2 4.30 20.70 -8.66
CA ARG A 2 2.99 20.03 -8.79
C ARG A 2 2.09 20.07 -7.54
N GLY A 3 2.65 20.02 -6.34
CA GLY A 3 1.88 20.13 -5.10
C GLY A 3 1.29 21.54 -4.88
N LEU A 4 2.00 22.59 -5.30
CA LEU A 4 1.50 23.96 -5.24
C LEU A 4 0.35 24.16 -6.22
N LEU A 5 0.46 23.61 -7.44
CA LEU A 5 -0.62 23.63 -8.44
C LEU A 5 -1.92 23.00 -7.90
N TRP A 6 -1.81 21.92 -7.14
CA TRP A 6 -2.99 21.31 -6.51
C TRP A 6 -3.69 22.29 -5.57
N TRP A 7 -2.93 23.02 -4.73
CA TRP A 7 -3.50 24.02 -3.82
C TRP A 7 -4.11 25.21 -4.57
N MET A 8 -3.53 25.64 -5.68
CA MET A 8 -4.07 26.71 -6.53
C MET A 8 -5.45 26.33 -7.11
N VAL A 9 -5.74 25.04 -7.27
CA VAL A 9 -7.04 24.54 -7.72
C VAL A 9 -7.97 24.26 -6.53
N ALA A 10 -7.48 23.59 -5.50
CA ALA A 10 -8.31 23.13 -4.39
C ALA A 10 -8.84 24.29 -3.52
N VAL A 11 -8.04 25.35 -3.32
CA VAL A 11 -8.45 26.49 -2.49
C VAL A 11 -9.62 27.26 -3.12
N PRO A 12 -9.58 27.68 -4.40
CA PRO A 12 -10.73 28.31 -5.04
C PRO A 12 -11.98 27.43 -5.11
N LEU A 13 -11.81 26.11 -5.24
CA LEU A 13 -12.92 25.15 -5.28
C LEU A 13 -13.47 24.79 -3.89
N SER A 14 -12.80 25.18 -2.81
CA SER A 14 -13.18 24.80 -1.44
C SER A 14 -14.61 25.20 -1.05
N PRO A 15 -15.19 26.34 -1.47
CA PRO A 15 -16.58 26.67 -1.15
C PRO A 15 -17.60 25.65 -1.69
N VAL A 16 -17.28 25.00 -2.81
CA VAL A 16 -18.11 23.93 -3.40
C VAL A 16 -17.73 22.57 -2.82
N MET A 17 -16.46 22.32 -2.62
CA MET A 17 -15.97 21.04 -2.12
C MET A 17 -16.38 20.75 -0.68
N LEU A 18 -16.41 21.77 0.20
CA LEU A 18 -16.77 21.59 1.60
C LEU A 18 -18.20 21.05 1.80
N PRO A 19 -19.26 21.65 1.21
CA PRO A 19 -20.60 21.07 1.29
C PRO A 19 -20.69 19.65 0.71
N LEU A 20 -20.02 19.39 -0.41
CA LEU A 20 -19.98 18.05 -1.01
C LEU A 20 -19.28 17.05 -0.10
N ALA A 21 -18.19 17.44 0.56
CA ALA A 21 -17.49 16.59 1.52
C ALA A 21 -18.37 16.30 2.75
N LEU A 22 -19.05 17.30 3.29
CA LEU A 22 -19.99 17.13 4.40
C LEU A 22 -21.15 16.20 4.01
N HIS A 23 -21.67 16.35 2.81
CA HIS A 23 -22.71 15.46 2.28
C HIS A 23 -22.18 14.02 2.18
N ALA A 24 -21.02 13.82 1.55
CA ALA A 24 -20.41 12.50 1.43
C ALA A 24 -20.16 11.85 2.81
N LEU A 25 -19.64 12.59 3.79
CA LEU A 25 -19.42 12.09 5.16
C LEU A 25 -20.71 11.63 5.85
N ARG A 26 -21.86 12.24 5.53
CA ARG A 26 -23.17 11.89 6.10
C ARG A 26 -23.87 10.74 5.37
N THR A 27 -23.59 10.58 4.07
CA THR A 27 -24.31 9.62 3.21
C THR A 27 -23.53 8.35 2.94
N THR A 28 -22.20 8.37 3.13
CA THR A 28 -21.38 7.20 2.89
C THR A 28 -21.63 6.13 3.94
N VAL A 29 -21.87 4.92 3.47
CA VAL A 29 -22.02 3.73 4.33
C VAL A 29 -20.68 3.45 5.00
N ARG A 30 -20.68 3.33 6.33
CA ARG A 30 -19.49 2.90 7.08
C ARG A 30 -19.56 1.40 7.29
N LEU A 31 -18.55 0.70 6.77
CA LEU A 31 -18.40 -0.73 6.96
C LEU A 31 -17.60 -1.01 8.23
N PRO A 32 -17.93 -2.09 8.97
CA PRO A 32 -17.09 -2.54 10.07
C PRO A 32 -15.77 -3.11 9.57
N VAL A 33 -14.84 -3.29 10.48
CA VAL A 33 -13.66 -4.14 10.27
C VAL A 33 -14.11 -5.60 10.15
N ALA A 34 -13.37 -6.41 9.41
CA ALA A 34 -13.64 -7.83 9.28
C ALA A 34 -13.49 -8.54 10.64
N ARG A 35 -14.21 -9.63 10.80
CA ARG A 35 -14.11 -10.50 11.98
C ARG A 35 -13.08 -11.60 11.76
N GLY A 36 -12.72 -12.29 12.82
CA GLY A 36 -11.84 -13.46 12.78
C GLY A 36 -10.45 -13.14 13.31
N PRO A 37 -9.56 -14.14 13.32
CA PRO A 37 -8.20 -13.98 13.84
C PRO A 37 -7.39 -13.04 12.95
N GLU A 38 -6.55 -12.23 13.59
CA GLU A 38 -5.65 -11.28 12.92
C GLU A 38 -4.41 -11.95 12.31
N GLU A 39 -4.30 -13.26 12.46
CA GLU A 39 -3.22 -14.08 11.93
C GLU A 39 -3.76 -15.42 11.41
N GLY A 40 -2.95 -16.07 10.58
CA GLY A 40 -3.28 -17.38 10.03
C GLY A 40 -2.16 -17.97 9.18
N VAL A 41 -2.48 -19.09 8.55
CA VAL A 41 -1.51 -19.87 7.77
C VAL A 41 -2.12 -20.25 6.41
N ALA A 42 -1.35 -20.04 5.34
CA ALA A 42 -1.67 -20.52 4.00
C ALA A 42 -0.67 -21.58 3.57
N GLY A 43 -1.14 -22.65 2.90
CA GLY A 43 -0.32 -23.75 2.41
C GLY A 43 0.35 -24.54 3.53
N ILE A 44 -0.43 -24.96 4.52
CA ILE A 44 0.07 -25.68 5.71
C ILE A 44 0.72 -27.01 5.36
N GLU A 45 0.36 -27.60 4.23
CA GLU A 45 0.89 -28.86 3.71
C GLU A 45 2.29 -28.68 3.05
N ARG A 46 2.74 -27.47 2.86
CA ARG A 46 4.02 -27.20 2.17
C ARG A 46 5.20 -27.32 3.14
N THR A 47 6.32 -27.75 2.60
CA THR A 47 7.54 -28.01 3.38
C THR A 47 8.50 -26.81 3.38
N GLY A 48 9.48 -26.85 4.29
CA GLY A 48 10.51 -25.83 4.43
C GLY A 48 10.18 -24.76 5.47
N ARG A 49 11.10 -23.80 5.67
CA ARG A 49 10.90 -22.69 6.60
C ARG A 49 9.73 -21.85 6.14
N PRO A 50 8.69 -21.65 6.95
CA PRO A 50 7.58 -20.78 6.62
C PRO A 50 8.03 -19.34 6.33
N LEU A 51 7.41 -18.68 5.34
CA LEU A 51 7.52 -17.24 5.15
C LEU A 51 6.58 -16.53 6.14
N ARG A 52 7.03 -15.42 6.70
CA ARG A 52 6.24 -14.57 7.57
C ARG A 52 5.87 -13.30 6.83
N LEU A 53 4.57 -13.08 6.64
CA LEU A 53 3.99 -11.90 6.01
C LEU A 53 3.28 -11.06 7.07
N LEU A 54 3.70 -9.81 7.22
CA LEU A 54 2.97 -8.81 7.98
C LEU A 54 2.33 -7.81 7.03
N VAL A 55 1.02 -7.54 7.19
CA VAL A 55 0.32 -6.46 6.49
C VAL A 55 0.00 -5.36 7.49
N LEU A 56 0.64 -4.22 7.35
CA LEU A 56 0.50 -3.07 8.24
C LEU A 56 -0.22 -1.93 7.52
N GLY A 57 -1.28 -1.39 8.13
CA GLY A 57 -1.90 -0.25 7.51
C GLY A 57 -3.26 0.20 7.99
N GLU A 58 -3.99 0.80 7.07
CA GLU A 58 -5.32 1.39 7.32
C GLU A 58 -6.44 0.35 7.12
N SER A 59 -7.65 0.79 6.87
CA SER A 59 -8.88 -0.04 6.79
C SER A 59 -8.75 -1.32 5.94
N THR A 60 -7.99 -1.29 4.87
CA THR A 60 -7.78 -2.46 4.01
C THR A 60 -6.87 -3.52 4.64
N ALA A 61 -5.98 -3.14 5.57
CA ALA A 61 -5.20 -4.11 6.33
C ALA A 61 -6.10 -4.91 7.30
N VAL A 62 -7.13 -4.28 7.87
CA VAL A 62 -8.09 -4.91 8.78
C VAL A 62 -9.37 -5.39 8.07
N GLY A 63 -9.30 -5.60 6.77
CA GLY A 63 -10.34 -6.26 5.98
C GLY A 63 -11.66 -5.52 5.88
N VAL A 64 -11.68 -4.17 5.98
CA VAL A 64 -12.93 -3.42 5.72
C VAL A 64 -13.41 -3.71 4.30
N GLY A 65 -14.67 -4.15 4.19
CA GLY A 65 -15.28 -4.54 2.91
C GLY A 65 -15.58 -6.03 2.78
N VAL A 66 -15.07 -6.85 3.71
CA VAL A 66 -15.40 -8.27 3.84
C VAL A 66 -15.87 -8.59 5.26
N ASP A 67 -16.53 -9.74 5.44
CA ASP A 67 -17.04 -10.15 6.73
C ASP A 67 -15.98 -10.85 7.59
N GLN A 68 -15.06 -11.59 6.95
CA GLN A 68 -14.00 -12.36 7.61
C GLN A 68 -12.62 -11.90 7.13
N LEU A 69 -11.65 -11.81 8.06
CA LEU A 69 -10.26 -11.46 7.75
C LEU A 69 -9.58 -12.44 6.80
N GLU A 70 -10.03 -13.68 6.76
CA GLU A 70 -9.57 -14.68 5.78
C GLU A 70 -9.88 -14.31 4.33
N ASP A 71 -10.87 -13.45 4.09
CA ASP A 71 -11.19 -12.87 2.78
C ASP A 71 -10.49 -11.53 2.53
N GLY A 72 -9.79 -11.00 3.53
CA GLY A 72 -9.04 -9.75 3.47
C GLY A 72 -7.68 -9.88 2.79
N LEU A 73 -6.99 -8.75 2.66
CA LEU A 73 -5.75 -8.63 1.88
C LEU A 73 -4.63 -9.56 2.38
N ALA A 74 -4.41 -9.64 3.70
CA ALA A 74 -3.30 -10.40 4.27
C ALA A 74 -3.42 -11.90 3.95
N ALA A 75 -4.59 -12.48 4.19
CA ALA A 75 -4.84 -13.90 3.92
C ALA A 75 -4.83 -14.22 2.42
N GLN A 76 -5.43 -13.36 1.58
CA GLN A 76 -5.42 -13.55 0.13
C GLN A 76 -4.00 -13.46 -0.43
N LEU A 77 -3.20 -12.49 0.01
CA LEU A 77 -1.80 -12.37 -0.41
C LEU A 77 -0.96 -13.55 0.07
N ALA A 78 -1.18 -14.03 1.30
CA ALA A 78 -0.50 -15.20 1.82
C ALA A 78 -0.77 -16.45 0.98
N ARG A 79 -2.03 -16.67 0.54
CA ARG A 79 -2.38 -17.76 -0.38
C ARG A 79 -1.63 -17.64 -1.70
N CYS A 80 -1.65 -16.47 -2.31
CA CYS A 80 -0.94 -16.21 -3.56
C CYS A 80 0.58 -16.44 -3.43
N LEU A 81 1.21 -15.96 -2.36
CA LEU A 81 2.64 -16.15 -2.12
C LEU A 81 2.98 -17.62 -1.82
N SER A 82 2.11 -18.31 -1.06
CA SER A 82 2.28 -19.73 -0.77
C SER A 82 2.27 -20.58 -2.05
N GLU A 83 1.35 -20.31 -2.96
CA GLU A 83 1.28 -20.99 -4.25
C GLU A 83 2.53 -20.74 -5.09
N ARG A 84 2.96 -19.50 -5.22
CA ARG A 84 4.08 -19.09 -6.07
C ARG A 84 5.45 -19.52 -5.54
N PHE A 85 5.65 -19.50 -4.24
CA PHE A 85 6.90 -19.92 -3.61
C PHE A 85 6.92 -21.40 -3.24
N ALA A 86 5.80 -22.11 -3.37
CA ALA A 86 5.61 -23.49 -2.90
C ALA A 86 6.00 -23.66 -1.41
N ARG A 87 5.70 -22.65 -0.57
CA ARG A 87 6.06 -22.59 0.85
C ARG A 87 4.85 -22.26 1.70
N THR A 88 4.85 -22.72 2.95
CA THR A 88 3.91 -22.24 3.96
C THR A 88 4.13 -20.74 4.19
N VAL A 89 3.05 -19.97 4.25
CA VAL A 89 3.07 -18.54 4.59
C VAL A 89 2.24 -18.30 5.84
N ARG A 90 2.89 -17.85 6.90
CA ARG A 90 2.21 -17.32 8.09
C ARG A 90 1.94 -15.85 7.84
N TRP A 91 0.71 -15.42 7.99
CA TRP A 91 0.31 -14.03 7.82
C TRP A 91 -0.21 -13.44 9.10
N LYS A 92 0.06 -12.18 9.31
CA LYS A 92 -0.51 -11.36 10.39
C LYS A 92 -0.90 -10.01 9.82
N THR A 93 -1.96 -9.42 10.38
CA THR A 93 -2.36 -8.05 10.09
C THR A 93 -2.19 -7.19 11.33
N CYS A 94 -1.68 -5.98 11.12
CA CYS A 94 -1.54 -4.94 12.13
C CYS A 94 -2.12 -3.66 11.53
N GLY A 95 -3.29 -3.22 11.99
CA GLY A 95 -3.92 -2.08 11.36
C GLY A 95 -5.06 -1.47 12.16
N GLU A 96 -5.46 -0.28 11.71
CA GLU A 96 -6.59 0.45 12.32
C GLU A 96 -7.36 1.21 11.24
N SER A 97 -8.68 1.01 11.21
CA SER A 97 -9.52 1.72 10.23
C SER A 97 -9.51 3.23 10.48
N GLY A 98 -9.19 4.00 9.43
CA GLY A 98 -9.10 5.47 9.53
C GLY A 98 -7.73 5.99 9.96
N ILE A 99 -6.78 5.13 10.30
CA ILE A 99 -5.44 5.54 10.72
C ILE A 99 -4.71 6.29 9.61
N ARG A 100 -3.89 7.24 9.98
CA ARG A 100 -2.95 7.95 9.11
C ARG A 100 -1.52 7.55 9.45
N LEU A 101 -0.58 7.89 8.59
CA LEU A 101 0.83 7.60 8.78
C LEU A 101 1.38 8.00 10.17
N ALA A 102 0.97 9.16 10.69
CA ALA A 102 1.39 9.61 12.03
C ALA A 102 0.92 8.64 13.12
N GLY A 103 -0.34 8.20 13.05
CA GLY A 103 -0.88 7.20 13.98
C GLY A 103 -0.25 5.82 13.80
N ALA A 104 0.08 5.43 12.57
CA ALA A 104 0.78 4.17 12.32
C ALA A 104 2.18 4.15 12.98
N LEU A 105 2.91 5.26 12.90
CA LEU A 105 4.20 5.41 13.59
C LEU A 105 4.09 5.38 15.12
N GLU A 106 3.01 5.91 15.67
CA GLU A 106 2.81 6.05 17.11
C GLU A 106 2.25 4.78 17.74
N ARG A 107 1.31 4.09 17.08
CA ARG A 107 0.56 2.98 17.64
C ARG A 107 0.89 1.61 17.03
N LEU A 108 1.05 1.53 15.68
CA LEU A 108 1.27 0.25 15.03
C LEU A 108 2.76 -0.17 15.00
N LEU A 109 3.66 0.78 14.80
CA LEU A 109 5.09 0.45 14.71
C LEU A 109 5.68 -0.12 16.02
N PRO A 110 5.31 0.34 17.23
CA PRO A 110 5.73 -0.32 18.47
C PRO A 110 5.30 -1.79 18.54
N ASP A 111 4.04 -2.09 18.19
CA ASP A 111 3.51 -3.46 18.22
C ASP A 111 4.28 -4.37 17.26
N VAL A 112 4.65 -3.86 16.07
CA VAL A 112 5.45 -4.63 15.09
C VAL A 112 6.83 -5.00 15.63
N ARG A 113 7.44 -4.14 16.44
CA ARG A 113 8.78 -4.37 17.03
C ARG A 113 8.77 -5.37 18.19
N GLU A 114 7.63 -5.61 18.79
CA GLU A 114 7.45 -6.61 19.85
C GLU A 114 7.16 -8.01 19.29
N GLU A 115 6.86 -8.10 17.99
CA GLU A 115 6.50 -9.35 17.32
C GLU A 115 7.72 -10.10 16.78
N GLU A 116 7.51 -11.36 16.42
CA GLU A 116 8.51 -12.12 15.67
C GLU A 116 8.82 -11.45 14.33
N PRO A 117 10.11 -11.31 13.95
CA PRO A 117 10.49 -10.66 12.69
C PRO A 117 9.79 -11.23 11.48
N ALA A 118 9.22 -10.38 10.65
CA ALA A 118 8.60 -10.76 9.38
C ALA A 118 9.65 -10.86 8.27
N ASP A 119 9.46 -11.79 7.32
CA ASP A 119 10.28 -11.84 6.10
C ASP A 119 9.83 -10.76 5.09
N ILE A 120 8.51 -10.45 5.09
CA ILE A 120 7.88 -9.45 4.21
C ILE A 120 6.94 -8.57 5.04
N VAL A 121 7.12 -7.26 4.97
CA VAL A 121 6.17 -6.29 5.53
C VAL A 121 5.52 -5.51 4.39
N LEU A 122 4.22 -5.67 4.21
CA LEU A 122 3.43 -4.89 3.26
C LEU A 122 2.80 -3.68 3.98
N LEU A 123 3.18 -2.48 3.59
CA LEU A 123 2.61 -1.23 4.08
C LEU A 123 1.45 -0.79 3.17
N VAL A 124 0.26 -0.60 3.77
CA VAL A 124 -0.97 -0.21 3.06
C VAL A 124 -1.54 1.05 3.69
N LEU A 125 -1.06 2.20 3.24
CA LEU A 125 -1.37 3.53 3.79
C LEU A 125 -1.50 4.56 2.67
N GLY A 126 -2.27 5.61 2.93
CA GLY A 126 -2.25 6.82 2.10
C GLY A 126 -3.61 7.38 1.70
N VAL A 127 -4.69 6.61 1.74
CA VAL A 127 -6.04 7.13 1.48
C VAL A 127 -6.41 8.14 2.56
N ASN A 128 -6.25 7.79 3.85
CA ASN A 128 -6.55 8.68 4.97
C ASN A 128 -5.59 9.87 5.04
N ASP A 129 -4.33 9.71 4.66
CA ASP A 129 -3.36 10.81 4.55
C ASP A 129 -3.70 11.75 3.38
N THR A 130 -4.19 11.21 2.25
CA THR A 130 -4.68 12.00 1.13
C THR A 130 -5.87 12.85 1.56
N MET A 131 -6.88 12.23 2.18
CA MET A 131 -8.08 12.92 2.66
C MET A 131 -7.78 13.90 3.79
N GLY A 132 -6.80 13.58 4.63
CA GLY A 132 -6.30 14.43 5.72
C GLY A 132 -5.32 15.51 5.29
N LEU A 133 -5.11 15.71 4.00
CA LEU A 133 -4.25 16.75 3.42
C LEU A 133 -2.79 16.69 3.95
N CYS A 134 -2.26 15.49 4.16
CA CYS A 134 -0.89 15.31 4.62
C CYS A 134 0.12 15.97 3.68
N GLY A 135 0.99 16.83 4.22
CA GLY A 135 1.99 17.56 3.44
C GLY A 135 3.14 16.67 2.97
N LYS A 136 3.77 17.03 1.84
CA LYS A 136 4.86 16.26 1.23
C LYS A 136 5.94 15.86 2.24
N ARG A 137 6.46 16.83 3.00
CA ARG A 137 7.57 16.61 3.96
C ARG A 137 7.16 15.59 5.03
N ARG A 138 6.00 15.79 5.68
CA ARG A 138 5.49 14.88 6.71
C ARG A 138 5.27 13.47 6.17
N TRP A 139 4.73 13.36 4.94
CA TRP A 139 4.51 12.09 4.28
C TRP A 139 5.83 11.37 4.00
N GLN A 140 6.81 12.04 3.41
CA GLN A 140 8.09 11.45 3.06
C GLN A 140 8.93 11.08 4.30
N GLU A 141 9.02 11.97 5.29
CA GLU A 141 9.75 11.71 6.54
C GLU A 141 9.11 10.60 7.36
N GLY A 142 7.76 10.60 7.45
CA GLY A 142 7.04 9.56 8.17
C GLY A 142 7.17 8.19 7.51
N LEU A 143 7.01 8.11 6.18
CA LEU A 143 7.21 6.84 5.46
C LEU A 143 8.64 6.32 5.61
N ALA A 144 9.65 7.20 5.51
CA ALA A 144 11.03 6.78 5.70
C ALA A 144 11.25 6.17 7.09
N ARG A 145 10.71 6.80 8.14
CA ARG A 145 10.77 6.28 9.52
C ARG A 145 10.02 4.94 9.67
N LEU A 146 8.85 4.81 9.04
CA LEU A 146 8.07 3.57 9.10
C LEU A 146 8.81 2.43 8.39
N ILE A 147 9.38 2.69 7.21
CA ILE A 147 10.19 1.72 6.47
C ILE A 147 11.40 1.29 7.32
N ASP A 148 12.16 2.25 7.86
CA ASP A 148 13.33 1.95 8.69
C ASP A 148 12.93 1.08 9.89
N GLY A 149 11.86 1.46 10.59
CA GLY A 149 11.42 0.70 11.76
C GLY A 149 10.92 -0.70 11.46
N CYS A 150 10.40 -0.96 10.26
CA CYS A 150 10.00 -2.28 9.82
C CYS A 150 11.16 -3.10 9.23
N ALA A 151 12.22 -2.45 8.76
CA ALA A 151 13.39 -3.11 8.15
C ALA A 151 14.45 -3.51 9.17
N ASP A 152 14.42 -3.01 10.39
CA ASP A 152 15.44 -3.21 11.44
C ASP A 152 15.71 -4.70 11.74
N GLU A 153 14.75 -5.59 11.49
CA GLU A 153 14.84 -7.04 11.69
C GLU A 153 15.18 -7.82 10.40
N GLY A 154 15.60 -7.13 9.33
CA GLY A 154 15.92 -7.75 8.05
C GLY A 154 14.71 -8.06 7.17
N ALA A 155 13.54 -7.53 7.49
CA ALA A 155 12.33 -7.66 6.71
C ALA A 155 12.44 -6.93 5.36
N ARG A 156 11.91 -7.53 4.29
CA ARG A 156 11.72 -6.84 3.03
C ARG A 156 10.46 -5.99 3.09
N VAL A 157 10.64 -4.67 3.10
CA VAL A 157 9.51 -3.73 3.14
C VAL A 157 8.97 -3.45 1.74
N VAL A 158 7.67 -3.58 1.61
CA VAL A 158 6.89 -3.37 0.38
C VAL A 158 5.84 -2.30 0.64
N LEU A 159 5.78 -1.26 -0.18
CA LEU A 159 4.73 -0.25 -0.15
C LEU A 159 3.69 -0.56 -1.22
N ALA A 160 2.45 -0.81 -0.84
CA ALA A 160 1.35 -0.74 -1.79
C ALA A 160 1.15 0.72 -2.22
N GLY A 161 0.98 0.95 -3.50
CA GLY A 161 0.68 2.28 -4.04
C GLY A 161 -0.60 2.87 -3.47
N VAL A 162 -0.69 4.19 -3.42
CA VAL A 162 -1.91 4.88 -2.99
C VAL A 162 -3.00 4.69 -4.05
N PRO A 163 -4.18 4.16 -3.70
CA PRO A 163 -5.24 3.91 -4.66
C PRO A 163 -5.68 5.17 -5.42
N PRO A 164 -6.04 5.05 -6.71
CA PRO A 164 -6.51 6.15 -7.54
C PRO A 164 -7.93 6.56 -7.14
N ILE A 165 -8.05 7.51 -6.20
CA ILE A 165 -9.32 7.97 -5.57
C ILE A 165 -10.36 8.46 -6.59
N GLN A 166 -9.93 8.88 -7.80
CA GLN A 166 -10.87 9.28 -8.86
C GLN A 166 -11.84 8.16 -9.28
N HIS A 167 -11.54 6.91 -8.95
CA HIS A 167 -12.41 5.77 -9.21
C HIS A 167 -13.37 5.43 -8.05
N PHE A 168 -13.28 6.12 -6.92
CA PHE A 168 -14.15 5.89 -5.78
C PHE A 168 -15.55 6.44 -6.05
N ARG A 169 -16.49 5.55 -6.35
CA ARG A 169 -17.85 5.92 -6.76
C ARG A 169 -18.68 6.59 -5.68
N ALA A 170 -18.38 6.34 -4.43
CA ALA A 170 -19.05 6.95 -3.29
C ALA A 170 -18.74 8.46 -3.15
N LEU A 171 -17.68 8.94 -3.76
CA LEU A 171 -17.37 10.36 -3.75
C LEU A 171 -18.03 11.11 -4.93
N PRO A 172 -18.59 12.31 -4.68
CA PRO A 172 -19.01 13.23 -5.74
C PRO A 172 -17.88 13.47 -6.75
N TRP A 173 -18.26 13.65 -8.02
CA TRP A 173 -17.30 13.76 -9.14
C TRP A 173 -16.17 14.77 -8.89
N LEU A 174 -16.49 15.95 -8.38
CA LEU A 174 -15.50 16.98 -8.11
C LEU A 174 -14.50 16.53 -7.03
N LEU A 175 -14.99 15.99 -5.92
CA LEU A 175 -14.15 15.53 -4.82
C LEU A 175 -13.22 14.40 -5.26
N ARG A 176 -13.76 13.37 -5.92
CA ARG A 176 -12.95 12.22 -6.32
C ARG A 176 -11.84 12.59 -7.30
N ASN A 177 -12.06 13.56 -8.20
CA ASN A 177 -11.03 14.01 -9.14
C ASN A 177 -9.97 14.87 -8.46
N VAL A 178 -10.35 15.81 -7.61
CA VAL A 178 -9.40 16.65 -6.87
C VAL A 178 -8.56 15.81 -5.89
N PHE A 179 -9.19 14.90 -5.15
CA PHE A 179 -8.47 13.98 -4.27
C PHE A 179 -7.71 12.88 -5.01
N GLY A 180 -8.19 12.42 -6.17
CA GLY A 180 -7.46 11.52 -7.05
C GLY A 180 -6.15 12.11 -7.55
N TRP A 181 -6.16 13.40 -7.96
CA TRP A 181 -4.92 14.11 -8.26
C TRP A 181 -3.98 14.17 -7.04
N ARG A 182 -4.53 14.45 -5.84
CA ARG A 182 -3.73 14.46 -4.61
C ARG A 182 -3.17 13.09 -4.28
N ALA A 183 -3.95 12.02 -4.41
CA ALA A 183 -3.51 10.64 -4.22
C ALA A 183 -2.31 10.31 -5.11
N SER A 184 -2.36 10.72 -6.39
CA SER A 184 -1.24 10.53 -7.31
C SER A 184 0.03 11.30 -6.93
N LEU A 185 -0.10 12.42 -6.18
CA LEU A 185 1.06 13.12 -5.62
C LEU A 185 1.65 12.34 -4.44
N LEU A 186 0.81 11.86 -3.51
CA LEU A 186 1.28 11.05 -2.38
C LEU A 186 1.94 9.77 -2.86
N ASP A 187 1.34 9.08 -3.82
CA ASP A 187 1.89 7.87 -4.41
C ASP A 187 3.27 8.10 -5.04
N ARG A 188 3.42 9.18 -5.82
CA ARG A 188 4.71 9.56 -6.37
C ARG A 188 5.75 9.84 -5.29
N TRP A 189 5.36 10.52 -4.21
CA TRP A 189 6.26 10.80 -3.10
C TRP A 189 6.60 9.53 -2.32
N ALA A 190 5.66 8.58 -2.19
CA ALA A 190 5.90 7.27 -1.59
C ALA A 190 6.93 6.48 -2.41
N ARG A 191 6.78 6.44 -3.74
CA ARG A 191 7.76 5.79 -4.62
C ARG A 191 9.16 6.38 -4.46
N GLN A 192 9.30 7.71 -4.40
CA GLN A 192 10.59 8.35 -4.16
C GLN A 192 11.23 7.97 -2.81
N VAL A 193 10.40 7.74 -1.78
CA VAL A 193 10.89 7.25 -0.49
C VAL A 193 11.31 5.80 -0.59
N ALA A 194 10.51 4.96 -1.22
CA ALA A 194 10.82 3.54 -1.43
C ALA A 194 12.16 3.36 -2.16
N GLU A 195 12.36 4.10 -3.26
CA GLU A 195 13.63 4.11 -4.01
C GLU A 195 14.83 4.47 -3.12
N ARG A 196 14.72 5.53 -2.31
CA ARG A 196 15.81 5.95 -1.40
C ARG A 196 16.08 4.97 -0.26
N LYS A 197 15.05 4.24 0.17
CA LYS A 197 15.10 3.30 1.30
C LYS A 197 15.28 1.84 0.85
N GLN A 198 15.48 1.61 -0.44
CA GLN A 198 15.60 0.27 -1.02
C GLN A 198 14.40 -0.64 -0.71
N ALA A 199 13.24 -0.02 -0.45
CA ALA A 199 11.96 -0.71 -0.32
C ALA A 199 11.30 -0.85 -1.69
N LEU A 200 10.42 -1.84 -1.84
CA LEU A 200 9.65 -2.02 -3.07
C LEU A 200 8.40 -1.12 -3.05
N HIS A 201 8.11 -0.44 -4.15
CA HIS A 201 6.83 0.23 -4.36
C HIS A 201 6.05 -0.50 -5.44
N LEU A 202 4.91 -1.07 -5.07
CA LEU A 202 4.04 -1.83 -5.96
C LEU A 202 2.77 -1.02 -6.28
N PRO A 203 2.60 -0.52 -7.52
CA PRO A 203 1.41 0.21 -7.91
C PRO A 203 0.12 -0.59 -7.70
N VAL A 204 -0.95 0.07 -7.28
CA VAL A 204 -2.26 -0.58 -7.15
C VAL A 204 -2.78 -0.98 -8.53
N ARG A 205 -2.98 -2.28 -8.71
CA ARG A 205 -3.62 -2.89 -9.90
C ARG A 205 -5.00 -3.44 -9.53
N LEU A 206 -5.83 -2.62 -8.90
CA LEU A 206 -7.20 -2.97 -8.56
C LEU A 206 -8.15 -2.51 -9.67
N LEU A 207 -9.07 -3.39 -10.06
CA LEU A 207 -10.17 -3.04 -10.95
C LEU A 207 -11.28 -2.39 -10.13
N PHE A 208 -11.73 -1.20 -10.56
CA PHE A 208 -12.78 -0.43 -9.88
C PHE A 208 -14.17 -0.70 -10.48
N GLU A 209 -14.42 -1.95 -10.89
CA GLU A 209 -15.75 -2.43 -11.28
C GLU A 209 -16.60 -2.74 -10.04
N PRO A 210 -17.95 -2.66 -10.15
CA PRO A 210 -18.83 -2.90 -8.99
C PRO A 210 -18.58 -4.22 -8.25
N ARG A 211 -18.25 -5.29 -8.96
CA ARG A 211 -18.00 -6.63 -8.38
C ARG A 211 -16.75 -6.68 -7.50
N PHE A 212 -15.78 -5.79 -7.73
CA PHE A 212 -14.53 -5.72 -6.98
C PHE A 212 -14.59 -4.72 -5.83
N LEU A 213 -15.68 -3.97 -5.69
CA LEU A 213 -15.90 -3.01 -4.62
C LEU A 213 -16.96 -3.53 -3.65
N ALA A 214 -16.78 -3.24 -2.38
CA ALA A 214 -17.79 -3.44 -1.35
C ALA A 214 -18.95 -2.44 -1.54
N ARG A 215 -20.03 -2.63 -0.78
CA ARG A 215 -21.27 -1.83 -0.89
C ARG A 215 -21.08 -0.33 -0.61
N ASP A 216 -19.98 0.06 0.01
CA ASP A 216 -19.65 1.48 0.27
C ASP A 216 -19.02 2.18 -0.93
N GLY A 217 -18.64 1.44 -1.98
CA GLY A 217 -18.02 1.97 -3.19
C GLY A 217 -16.58 2.50 -3.01
N TYR A 218 -15.92 2.13 -1.91
CA TYR A 218 -14.53 2.50 -1.57
C TYR A 218 -13.63 1.30 -1.42
N HIS A 219 -14.02 0.39 -0.49
CA HIS A 219 -13.19 -0.73 -0.10
C HIS A 219 -13.35 -1.88 -1.09
N PRO A 220 -12.33 -2.73 -1.21
CA PRO A 220 -12.46 -3.94 -2.01
C PRO A 220 -13.51 -4.90 -1.42
N SER A 221 -14.25 -5.60 -2.28
CA SER A 221 -14.99 -6.81 -1.92
C SER A 221 -14.04 -7.99 -1.76
N SER A 222 -14.54 -9.17 -1.37
CA SER A 222 -13.73 -10.41 -1.34
C SER A 222 -13.07 -10.69 -2.71
N ALA A 223 -13.81 -10.51 -3.81
CA ALA A 223 -13.25 -10.60 -5.16
C ALA A 223 -12.19 -9.52 -5.43
N GLY A 224 -12.40 -8.30 -4.92
CA GLY A 224 -11.46 -7.19 -5.04
C GLY A 224 -10.16 -7.45 -4.29
N TYR A 225 -10.23 -7.94 -3.05
CA TYR A 225 -9.04 -8.30 -2.27
C TYR A 225 -8.25 -9.42 -2.93
N ARG A 226 -8.93 -10.46 -3.45
CA ARG A 226 -8.27 -11.54 -4.19
C ARG A 226 -7.53 -11.02 -5.41
N HIS A 227 -8.21 -10.25 -6.26
CA HIS A 227 -7.59 -9.67 -7.46
C HIS A 227 -6.42 -8.75 -7.13
N TRP A 228 -6.53 -7.95 -6.06
CA TRP A 228 -5.44 -7.09 -5.62
C TRP A 228 -4.25 -7.88 -5.09
N ALA A 229 -4.50 -8.93 -4.30
CA ALA A 229 -3.47 -9.84 -3.80
C ALA A 229 -2.70 -10.55 -4.92
N GLU A 230 -3.43 -11.04 -5.94
CA GLU A 230 -2.82 -11.63 -7.15
C GLU A 230 -1.88 -10.63 -7.83
N GLY A 231 -2.37 -9.40 -8.06
CA GLY A 231 -1.57 -8.35 -8.67
C GLY A 231 -0.34 -7.93 -7.85
N LEU A 232 -0.44 -7.91 -6.51
CA LEU A 232 0.69 -7.64 -5.61
C LEU A 232 1.71 -8.78 -5.64
N ALA A 233 1.26 -10.04 -5.60
CA ALA A 233 2.14 -11.20 -5.64
C ALA A 233 2.91 -11.27 -6.97
N ASP A 234 2.25 -11.03 -8.10
CA ASP A 234 2.89 -11.01 -9.43
C ASP A 234 3.95 -9.91 -9.53
N GLN A 235 3.62 -8.70 -9.06
CA GLN A 235 4.56 -7.58 -9.06
C GLN A 235 5.76 -7.82 -8.13
N TYR A 236 5.51 -8.43 -6.97
CA TYR A 236 6.56 -8.77 -6.02
C TYR A 236 7.54 -9.77 -6.61
N LEU A 237 7.07 -10.85 -7.24
CA LEU A 237 7.92 -11.82 -7.92
C LEU A 237 8.74 -11.20 -9.04
N ALA A 238 8.09 -10.43 -9.92
CA ALA A 238 8.79 -9.75 -11.00
C ALA A 238 9.91 -8.81 -10.50
N ALA A 239 9.69 -8.16 -9.35
CA ALA A 239 10.71 -7.34 -8.71
C ALA A 239 11.89 -8.17 -8.18
N LEU A 240 11.63 -9.36 -7.61
CA LEU A 240 12.67 -10.27 -7.16
C LEU A 240 13.54 -10.79 -8.33
N ASP A 241 12.90 -11.22 -9.41
CA ASP A 241 13.59 -11.71 -10.61
C ASP A 241 14.50 -10.62 -11.21
N SER A 242 14.00 -9.37 -11.26
CA SER A 242 14.76 -8.23 -11.74
C SER A 242 16.00 -7.95 -10.88
N GLN A 243 15.87 -8.02 -9.54
CA GLN A 243 16.99 -7.81 -8.62
C GLN A 243 18.04 -8.93 -8.73
N GLN A 244 17.62 -10.20 -8.92
CA GLN A 244 18.52 -11.32 -9.12
C GLN A 244 19.29 -11.20 -10.45
N ALA A 245 18.61 -10.78 -11.52
CA ALA A 245 19.23 -10.56 -12.83
C ALA A 245 20.29 -9.44 -12.79
N GLU A 246 20.01 -8.33 -12.06
CA GLU A 246 20.98 -7.25 -11.86
C GLU A 246 22.16 -7.66 -10.99
N GLY A 247 21.93 -8.47 -9.96
CA GLY A 247 22.97 -9.02 -9.08
C GLY A 247 23.91 -9.97 -9.81
N SER A 248 23.41 -10.71 -10.78
CA SER A 248 24.15 -11.71 -11.55
C SER A 248 24.96 -11.15 -12.72
N ARG A 249 24.84 -9.86 -13.05
CA ARG A 249 25.65 -9.22 -14.10
C ARG A 249 27.09 -9.04 -13.64
N PRO A 250 28.10 -9.47 -14.43
CA PRO A 250 29.51 -9.31 -14.10
C PRO A 250 29.87 -7.83 -13.96
N GLU A 251 30.77 -7.52 -13.01
CA GLU A 251 31.18 -6.14 -12.67
C GLU A 251 31.70 -5.32 -13.86
N ASN A 252 32.27 -5.97 -14.87
CA ASN A 252 32.76 -5.32 -16.08
C ASN A 252 31.66 -4.67 -16.94
N GLU A 253 30.45 -5.13 -16.89
CA GLU A 253 29.31 -4.52 -17.61
C GLU A 253 28.70 -3.34 -16.83
N LYS A 254 28.82 -3.35 -15.49
CA LYS A 254 28.33 -2.26 -14.61
C LYS A 254 29.19 -0.98 -14.77
N ALA A 255 30.47 -1.12 -15.07
CA ALA A 255 31.40 0.00 -15.29
C ALA A 255 31.24 0.68 -16.66
N GLY A 256 30.74 -0.02 -17.67
CA GLY A 256 30.59 0.50 -19.05
C GLY A 256 29.48 1.53 -19.24
N ILE A 257 28.50 1.59 -18.37
CA ILE A 257 27.34 2.51 -18.49
C ILE A 257 27.63 3.90 -17.91
N GLN A 258 28.69 4.09 -17.10
CA GLN A 258 29.06 5.39 -16.54
C GLN A 258 30.04 6.18 -17.39
N ALA A 259 30.59 5.61 -18.45
CA ALA A 259 31.54 6.30 -19.35
C ALA A 259 30.90 6.64 -20.71
N GLY A 260 29.88 7.49 -20.71
CA GLY A 260 29.46 8.20 -21.93
C GLY A 260 30.49 9.23 -22.35
N PRO A 261 30.77 9.46 -23.65
CA PRO A 261 31.85 10.30 -24.11
C PRO A 261 31.61 11.76 -23.69
N ARG A 262 32.60 12.35 -22.98
CA ARG A 262 32.68 13.79 -22.79
C ARG A 262 32.99 14.39 -24.17
N VAL A 263 31.98 14.93 -24.83
CA VAL A 263 32.17 15.78 -25.99
C VAL A 263 32.81 17.10 -25.47
N ARG A 264 34.05 17.31 -25.82
CA ARG A 264 34.70 18.63 -25.74
C ARG A 264 34.21 19.43 -26.94
N LEU A 265 33.55 20.52 -26.68
CA LEU A 265 33.57 21.74 -27.52
C LEU A 265 33.74 22.93 -26.60
#